data_743493e5dc73492bee57dad16f100a34
#
_entry.id   743493e5dc73492bee57dad16f100a34
#
_cell.length_a   1.000
_cell.length_b   1.000
_cell.length_c   1.000
_cell.angle_alpha   90.00
_cell.angle_beta   90.00
_cell.angle_gamma   90.00
#
_symmetry.space_group_name_H-M   'P 1'
#
loop_
_entity.id
_entity.type
_entity.pdbx_description
1 polymer ?
#
loop_
_entity_poly.entity_id
_entity_poly.type
_entity_poly.pdbx_seq_one_letter_code
_entity_poly.pdbx_strand_id
1 'polypeptide(L)'
;VGDLVESLLADPGDPGEVDRVVLDMLAPWDCIETVAERLVPGGVVLCYLATTTQLGRVMDTIRAHQGFTEPEGTETIVRKWHAEGLAIRPAHGTSSHTGFLVTARRLAPGMTSPLRKRRPAPGAYGPDYTGPRPPWAENPGPAAASD
;
A
#
# COMPACT_ATOMS: atom_id res chain seq x y z
N VAL A 1 13.93 22.63 -0.42
CA VAL A 1 13.11 21.70 0.41
C VAL A 1 11.74 22.33 0.47
N GLY A 2 10.76 21.74 -0.13
CA GLY A 2 9.37 22.20 -0.18
C GLY A 2 8.41 21.04 0.00
N ASP A 3 7.12 21.34 0.04
CA ASP A 3 6.07 20.34 -0.02
C ASP A 3 6.12 19.62 -1.37
N LEU A 4 6.02 18.30 -1.38
CA LEU A 4 6.11 17.51 -2.61
C LEU A 4 4.96 17.83 -3.56
N VAL A 5 3.73 17.98 -3.02
CA VAL A 5 2.53 18.28 -3.81
C VAL A 5 2.65 19.67 -4.41
N GLU A 6 3.03 20.67 -3.60
CA GLU A 6 3.27 22.04 -4.09
C GLU A 6 4.36 22.07 -5.17
N SER A 7 5.46 21.33 -4.98
CA SER A 7 6.55 21.27 -5.95
C SER A 7 6.14 20.62 -7.27
N LEU A 8 5.34 19.55 -7.22
CA LEU A 8 4.82 18.88 -8.40
C LEU A 8 3.75 19.71 -9.13
N LEU A 9 2.98 20.53 -8.39
CA LEU A 9 2.00 21.43 -8.97
C LEU A 9 2.63 22.71 -9.54
N ALA A 10 3.74 23.19 -8.93
CA ALA A 10 4.46 24.39 -9.40
C ALA A 10 5.29 24.13 -10.66
N ASP A 11 5.76 22.90 -10.88
CA ASP A 11 6.40 22.46 -12.12
C ASP A 11 5.46 21.50 -12.84
N PRO A 12 4.54 22.04 -13.66
CA PRO A 12 3.49 21.24 -14.26
C PRO A 12 3.99 20.33 -15.39
N GLY A 13 5.30 20.05 -15.53
CA GLY A 13 5.83 19.11 -16.51
C GLY A 13 4.79 18.23 -17.22
N ASP A 14 5.09 17.56 -18.28
CA ASP A 14 4.06 16.80 -19.01
C ASP A 14 3.48 15.66 -18.15
N PRO A 15 2.15 15.45 -18.14
CA PRO A 15 1.54 14.30 -17.48
C PRO A 15 2.18 13.00 -17.98
N GLY A 16 2.55 12.11 -17.04
CA GLY A 16 3.15 10.83 -17.44
C GLY A 16 4.62 10.90 -17.82
N GLU A 17 5.43 11.75 -17.18
CA GLU A 17 6.87 11.82 -17.39
C GLU A 17 7.70 10.92 -16.50
N VAL A 18 7.11 10.40 -15.39
CA VAL A 18 7.86 9.72 -14.35
C VAL A 18 7.57 8.23 -14.35
N ASP A 19 8.63 7.40 -14.42
CA ASP A 19 8.50 5.94 -14.37
C ASP A 19 8.30 5.40 -12.95
N ARG A 20 8.86 6.08 -11.95
CA ARG A 20 8.84 5.64 -10.54
C ARG A 20 8.78 6.80 -9.59
N VAL A 21 7.97 6.65 -8.55
CA VAL A 21 7.90 7.57 -7.42
C VAL A 21 8.14 6.78 -6.14
N VAL A 22 9.04 7.26 -5.30
CA VAL A 22 9.32 6.70 -3.97
C VAL A 22 8.94 7.74 -2.93
N LEU A 23 8.01 7.39 -2.04
CA LEU A 23 7.52 8.24 -0.96
C LEU A 23 8.01 7.70 0.38
N ASP A 24 9.00 8.37 0.98
CA ASP A 24 9.43 8.18 2.35
C ASP A 24 9.04 9.43 3.15
N MET A 25 7.79 9.45 3.61
CA MET A 25 7.20 10.60 4.27
C MET A 25 6.07 10.19 5.22
N LEU A 26 5.69 11.12 6.10
CA LEU A 26 4.71 10.85 7.15
C LEU A 26 3.31 10.51 6.60
N ALA A 27 2.88 11.18 5.54
CA ALA A 27 1.52 11.10 5.00
C ALA A 27 1.49 10.89 3.47
N PRO A 28 2.02 9.75 2.94
CA PRO A 28 2.10 9.54 1.50
C PRO A 28 0.73 9.40 0.81
N TRP A 29 -0.33 9.09 1.54
CA TRP A 29 -1.71 9.05 1.01
C TRP A 29 -2.18 10.39 0.45
N ASP A 30 -1.69 11.51 0.97
CA ASP A 30 -2.05 12.85 0.50
C ASP A 30 -1.45 13.17 -0.89
N CYS A 31 -0.45 12.40 -1.32
CA CYS A 31 0.23 12.58 -2.61
C CYS A 31 -0.28 11.66 -3.72
N ILE A 32 -1.13 10.67 -3.43
CA ILE A 32 -1.49 9.60 -4.39
C ILE A 32 -2.16 10.15 -5.65
N GLU A 33 -3.04 11.14 -5.54
CA GLU A 33 -3.68 11.79 -6.70
C GLU A 33 -2.64 12.43 -7.61
N THR A 34 -1.80 13.30 -7.06
CA THR A 34 -0.75 14.02 -7.82
C THR A 34 0.28 13.05 -8.43
N VAL A 35 0.63 11.99 -7.69
CA VAL A 35 1.51 10.92 -8.19
C VAL A 35 0.88 10.19 -9.36
N ALA A 36 -0.43 9.93 -9.32
CA ALA A 36 -1.15 9.28 -10.41
C ALA A 36 -1.13 10.10 -11.71
N GLU A 37 -1.18 11.43 -11.62
CA GLU A 37 -1.10 12.32 -12.78
C GLU A 37 0.29 12.31 -13.41
N ARG A 38 1.34 12.15 -12.60
CA ARG A 38 2.74 12.23 -13.05
C ARG A 38 3.33 10.90 -13.51
N LEU A 39 2.79 9.78 -13.06
CA LEU A 39 3.28 8.45 -13.46
C LEU A 39 2.85 8.06 -14.87
N VAL A 40 3.78 7.55 -15.66
CA VAL A 40 3.46 6.87 -16.92
C VAL A 40 2.57 5.65 -16.67
N PRO A 41 1.74 5.21 -17.62
CA PRO A 41 1.08 3.91 -17.55
C PRO A 41 2.10 2.79 -17.33
N GLY A 42 1.87 1.94 -16.31
CA GLY A 42 2.82 0.91 -15.87
C GLY A 42 3.88 1.40 -14.88
N GLY A 43 4.00 2.70 -14.68
CA GLY A 43 4.89 3.31 -13.68
C GLY A 43 4.55 2.86 -12.27
N VAL A 44 5.53 2.90 -11.36
CA VAL A 44 5.44 2.34 -10.02
C VAL A 44 5.46 3.44 -8.97
N VAL A 45 4.49 3.41 -8.07
CA VAL A 45 4.58 4.10 -6.77
C VAL A 45 5.05 3.11 -5.71
N LEU A 46 5.98 3.54 -4.86
CA LEU A 46 6.46 2.83 -3.68
C LEU A 46 6.37 3.77 -2.47
N CYS A 47 5.70 3.32 -1.42
CA CYS A 47 5.64 4.04 -0.14
C CYS A 47 6.37 3.24 0.93
N TYR A 48 7.29 3.89 1.66
CA TYR A 48 7.88 3.36 2.88
C TYR A 48 7.08 3.86 4.09
N LEU A 49 6.72 2.96 4.99
CA LEU A 49 5.79 3.22 6.09
C LEU A 49 6.29 2.59 7.38
N ALA A 50 6.12 3.29 8.49
CA ALA A 50 6.61 2.83 9.80
C ALA A 50 5.57 2.01 10.59
N THR A 51 4.27 2.15 10.29
CA THR A 51 3.20 1.56 11.11
C THR A 51 2.15 0.82 10.26
N THR A 52 1.48 -0.15 10.87
CA THR A 52 0.35 -0.89 10.25
C THR A 52 -0.83 0.02 9.94
N THR A 53 -1.06 1.06 10.73
CA THR A 53 -2.11 2.05 10.47
C THR A 53 -1.83 2.84 9.19
N GLN A 54 -0.57 3.27 8.99
CA GLN A 54 -0.16 3.92 7.74
C GLN A 54 -0.27 2.96 6.55
N LEU A 55 0.17 1.70 6.73
CA LEU A 55 0.03 0.64 5.72
C LEU A 55 -1.42 0.51 5.24
N GLY A 56 -2.36 0.34 6.18
CA GLY A 56 -3.79 0.24 5.85
C GLY A 56 -4.30 1.46 5.11
N ARG A 57 -3.99 2.67 5.61
CA ARG A 57 -4.45 3.93 5.02
C ARG A 57 -3.94 4.13 3.59
N VAL A 58 -2.66 3.90 3.33
CA VAL A 58 -2.09 4.01 1.97
C VAL A 58 -2.74 3.01 1.02
N MET A 59 -2.87 1.75 1.43
CA MET A 59 -3.50 0.73 0.60
C MET A 59 -4.96 1.08 0.27
N ASP A 60 -5.71 1.60 1.23
CA ASP A 60 -7.11 2.01 1.03
C ASP A 60 -7.21 3.24 0.12
N THR A 61 -6.31 4.21 0.25
CA THR A 61 -6.25 5.38 -0.64
C THR A 61 -5.95 4.97 -2.09
N ILE A 62 -4.96 4.09 -2.31
CA ILE A 62 -4.63 3.57 -3.65
C ILE A 62 -5.82 2.82 -4.26
N ARG A 63 -6.54 2.01 -3.46
CA ARG A 63 -7.76 1.32 -3.92
C ARG A 63 -8.88 2.29 -4.28
N ALA A 64 -9.11 3.31 -3.46
CA ALA A 64 -10.14 4.31 -3.69
C ALA A 64 -9.91 5.11 -4.97
N HIS A 65 -8.66 5.40 -5.30
CA HIS A 65 -8.26 6.10 -6.52
C HIS A 65 -8.60 5.31 -7.80
N GLN A 66 -8.59 3.97 -7.75
CA GLN A 66 -8.88 3.02 -8.86
C GLN A 66 -7.99 3.17 -10.12
N GLY A 67 -7.09 4.10 -10.17
CA GLY A 67 -6.13 4.31 -11.25
C GLY A 67 -4.82 3.52 -11.09
N PHE A 68 -4.78 2.59 -10.14
CA PHE A 68 -3.63 1.72 -9.86
C PHE A 68 -4.05 0.25 -9.83
N THR A 69 -3.06 -0.63 -9.95
CA THR A 69 -3.26 -2.06 -9.62
C THR A 69 -3.59 -2.21 -8.14
N GLU A 70 -4.11 -3.40 -7.74
CA GLU A 70 -4.21 -3.75 -6.31
C GLU A 70 -2.86 -3.49 -5.62
N PRO A 71 -2.82 -2.70 -4.54
CA PRO A 71 -1.58 -2.42 -3.82
C PRO A 71 -1.06 -3.67 -3.11
N GLU A 72 0.25 -3.85 -3.14
CA GLU A 72 0.94 -4.93 -2.45
C GLU A 72 1.74 -4.37 -1.27
N GLY A 73 1.42 -4.85 -0.05
CA GLY A 73 2.16 -4.51 1.16
C GLY A 73 3.15 -5.62 1.51
N THR A 74 4.42 -5.26 1.75
CA THR A 74 5.49 -6.19 2.12
C THR A 74 6.26 -5.71 3.33
N GLU A 75 6.76 -6.67 4.12
CA GLU A 75 7.68 -6.47 5.23
C GLU A 75 8.85 -7.43 5.07
N THR A 76 10.08 -6.96 5.33
CA THR A 76 11.27 -7.82 5.29
C THR A 76 11.77 -8.06 6.70
N ILE A 77 11.84 -9.33 7.12
CA ILE A 77 12.36 -9.75 8.42
C ILE A 77 13.69 -10.46 8.21
N VAL A 78 14.77 -9.93 8.83
CA VAL A 78 16.11 -10.52 8.77
C VAL A 78 16.48 -11.12 10.12
N ARG A 79 16.73 -12.44 10.17
CA ARG A 79 17.20 -13.13 11.35
C ARG A 79 18.68 -13.49 11.20
N LYS A 80 19.53 -12.97 12.09
CA LYS A 80 20.93 -13.37 12.17
C LYS A 80 21.08 -14.64 13.00
N TRP A 81 22.10 -15.45 12.68
CA TRP A 81 22.44 -16.66 13.38
C TRP A 81 23.86 -16.56 13.93
N HIS A 82 24.06 -17.12 15.12
CA HIS A 82 25.38 -17.38 15.68
C HIS A 82 25.74 -18.84 15.38
N ALA A 83 26.95 -19.07 14.91
CA ALA A 83 27.47 -20.41 14.64
C ALA A 83 28.91 -20.49 15.11
N GLU A 84 29.14 -21.35 16.11
CA GLU A 84 30.48 -21.63 16.65
C GLU A 84 30.53 -23.11 17.06
N GLY A 85 31.35 -23.90 16.39
CA GLY A 85 31.40 -25.34 16.56
C GLY A 85 30.00 -25.99 16.41
N LEU A 86 29.56 -26.71 17.43
CA LEU A 86 28.21 -27.32 17.48
C LEU A 86 27.14 -26.38 18.03
N ALA A 87 27.49 -25.18 18.48
CA ALA A 87 26.56 -24.20 19.02
C ALA A 87 25.99 -23.33 17.88
N ILE A 88 24.94 -23.80 17.22
CA ILE A 88 24.25 -23.09 16.15
C ILE A 88 22.87 -22.67 16.66
N ARG A 89 22.64 -21.36 16.74
CA ARG A 89 21.37 -20.79 17.26
C ARG A 89 21.07 -19.42 16.67
N PRO A 90 19.81 -18.97 16.67
CA PRO A 90 19.50 -17.59 16.35
C PRO A 90 20.26 -16.63 17.26
N ALA A 91 20.74 -15.51 16.73
CA ALA A 91 21.33 -14.46 17.52
C ALA A 91 20.30 -13.90 18.52
N HIS A 92 20.74 -13.67 19.77
CA HIS A 92 19.92 -12.96 20.74
C HIS A 92 19.84 -11.48 20.36
N GLY A 93 18.66 -10.89 20.47
CA GLY A 93 18.44 -9.48 20.13
C GLY A 93 18.14 -9.25 18.66
N THR A 94 17.10 -9.91 18.14
CA THR A 94 16.52 -9.51 16.86
C THR A 94 15.82 -8.18 17.08
N SER A 95 16.42 -7.09 16.62
CA SER A 95 15.71 -5.81 16.48
C SER A 95 14.72 -5.97 15.34
N SER A 96 13.43 -6.00 15.64
CA SER A 96 12.40 -6.40 14.71
C SER A 96 11.51 -5.26 14.25
N HIS A 97 11.92 -4.01 14.39
CA HIS A 97 11.20 -2.95 13.72
C HIS A 97 11.76 -2.77 12.32
N THR A 98 10.99 -3.20 11.37
CA THR A 98 11.20 -2.93 9.95
C THR A 98 10.09 -1.99 9.48
N GLY A 99 10.33 -1.25 8.43
CA GLY A 99 9.26 -0.53 7.75
C GLY A 99 8.46 -1.48 6.86
N PHE A 100 7.32 -1.00 6.45
CA PHE A 100 6.50 -1.64 5.43
C PHE A 100 6.73 -0.94 4.10
N LEU A 101 6.74 -1.72 3.02
CA LEU A 101 6.74 -1.20 1.66
C LEU A 101 5.38 -1.46 1.02
N VAL A 102 4.75 -0.42 0.47
CA VAL A 102 3.56 -0.57 -0.36
C VAL A 102 3.91 -0.21 -1.78
N THR A 103 3.60 -1.10 -2.71
CA THR A 103 3.81 -0.86 -4.15
C THR A 103 2.51 -0.99 -4.91
N ALA A 104 2.35 -0.17 -5.95
CA ALA A 104 1.29 -0.30 -6.93
C ALA A 104 1.77 0.24 -8.29
N ARG A 105 1.10 -0.18 -9.38
CA ARG A 105 1.39 0.30 -10.72
C ARG A 105 0.26 1.17 -11.25
N ARG A 106 0.62 2.27 -11.90
CA ARG A 106 -0.33 3.13 -12.61
C ARG A 106 -1.00 2.36 -13.74
N LEU A 107 -2.30 2.36 -13.79
CA LEU A 107 -3.07 1.79 -14.90
C LEU A 107 -3.10 2.75 -16.09
N ALA A 108 -3.26 2.22 -17.29
CA ALA A 108 -3.51 3.04 -18.46
C ALA A 108 -4.87 3.76 -18.34
N PRO A 109 -5.05 4.94 -18.96
CA PRO A 109 -6.31 5.64 -18.99
C PRO A 109 -7.47 4.72 -19.47
N GLY A 110 -8.60 4.77 -18.78
CA GLY A 110 -9.78 3.94 -19.05
C GLY A 110 -9.70 2.50 -18.52
N MET A 111 -8.60 2.10 -17.91
CA MET A 111 -8.50 0.80 -17.24
C MET A 111 -8.84 0.93 -15.75
N THR A 112 -9.47 -0.10 -15.20
CA THR A 112 -9.74 -0.23 -13.77
C THR A 112 -9.07 -1.46 -13.20
N SER A 113 -8.69 -1.40 -11.93
CA SER A 113 -8.11 -2.56 -11.24
C SER A 113 -9.13 -3.72 -11.22
N PRO A 114 -8.68 -4.95 -11.55
CA PRO A 114 -9.55 -6.10 -11.43
C PRO A 114 -10.00 -6.29 -9.99
N LEU A 115 -11.26 -6.68 -9.80
CA LEU A 115 -11.81 -6.95 -8.48
C LEU A 115 -10.99 -8.00 -7.74
N ARG A 116 -10.72 -7.74 -6.47
CA ARG A 116 -9.98 -8.65 -5.59
C ARG A 116 -10.75 -9.96 -5.41
N LYS A 117 -10.15 -11.09 -5.79
CA LYS A 117 -10.77 -12.42 -5.68
C LYS A 117 -10.70 -13.03 -4.27
N ARG A 118 -9.94 -12.45 -3.34
CA ARG A 118 -9.80 -13.01 -1.98
C ARG A 118 -10.94 -12.56 -1.09
N ARG A 119 -11.61 -13.53 -0.47
CA ARG A 119 -12.57 -13.25 0.60
C ARG A 119 -11.80 -12.66 1.80
N PRO A 120 -12.18 -11.49 2.34
CA PRO A 120 -11.52 -10.92 3.50
C PRO A 120 -11.77 -11.80 4.75
N ALA A 121 -10.91 -11.62 5.74
CA ALA A 121 -11.13 -12.23 7.05
C ALA A 121 -12.45 -11.74 7.67
N PRO A 122 -13.13 -12.54 8.50
CA PRO A 122 -14.26 -12.08 9.28
C PRO A 122 -13.91 -10.80 10.06
N GLY A 123 -14.77 -9.81 10.02
CA GLY A 123 -14.57 -8.52 10.71
C GLY A 123 -13.71 -7.50 9.94
N ALA A 124 -13.15 -7.84 8.78
CA ALA A 124 -12.35 -6.89 7.99
C ALA A 124 -13.11 -5.60 7.62
N TYR A 125 -14.41 -5.68 7.48
CA TYR A 125 -15.31 -4.54 7.23
C TYR A 125 -16.35 -4.41 8.37
N GLY A 126 -15.88 -4.51 9.61
CA GLY A 126 -16.71 -4.31 10.79
C GLY A 126 -17.31 -2.90 10.89
N PRO A 127 -18.12 -2.62 11.94
CA PRO A 127 -18.80 -1.33 12.08
C PRO A 127 -17.85 -0.13 12.18
N ASP A 128 -16.65 -0.36 12.69
CA ASP A 128 -15.63 0.68 12.86
C ASP A 128 -14.78 0.95 11.59
N TYR A 129 -15.01 0.19 10.51
CA TYR A 129 -14.30 0.38 9.26
C TYR A 129 -14.91 1.52 8.45
N THR A 130 -14.14 2.58 8.20
CA THR A 130 -14.56 3.80 7.49
C THR A 130 -13.98 3.93 6.08
N GLY A 131 -13.11 2.98 5.66
CA GLY A 131 -12.49 3.00 4.34
C GLY A 131 -13.42 2.51 3.21
N PRO A 132 -12.94 2.52 1.96
CA PRO A 132 -13.71 2.05 0.79
C PRO A 132 -14.04 0.56 0.91
N ARG A 133 -15.31 0.21 0.67
CA ARG A 133 -15.77 -1.18 0.65
C ARG A 133 -15.88 -1.66 -0.79
N PRO A 134 -15.45 -2.90 -1.08
CA PRO A 134 -15.70 -3.48 -2.38
C PRO A 134 -17.20 -3.75 -2.57
N PRO A 135 -17.73 -3.77 -3.82
CA PRO A 135 -19.17 -3.89 -4.11
C PRO A 135 -19.85 -5.10 -3.46
N TRP A 136 -19.14 -6.21 -3.29
CA TRP A 136 -19.66 -7.42 -2.64
C TRP A 136 -19.70 -7.31 -1.10
N ALA A 137 -19.01 -6.36 -0.47
CA ALA A 137 -19.06 -6.11 0.98
C ALA A 137 -20.16 -5.13 1.38
N GLU A 138 -20.77 -4.46 0.42
CA GLU A 138 -21.92 -3.56 0.63
C GLU A 138 -23.22 -4.31 0.85
N ASN A 139 -23.28 -5.58 0.41
CA ASN A 139 -24.45 -6.44 0.58
C ASN A 139 -24.01 -7.78 1.21
N PRO A 140 -23.74 -7.84 2.52
CA PRO A 140 -23.49 -9.10 3.19
C PRO A 140 -24.79 -9.91 3.09
N GLY A 141 -24.81 -10.93 2.20
CA GLY A 141 -25.91 -11.89 2.14
C GLY A 141 -26.26 -12.40 3.54
N PRO A 142 -27.45 -12.98 3.73
CA PRO A 142 -27.92 -13.37 5.05
C PRO A 142 -26.85 -14.16 5.80
N ALA A 143 -26.52 -13.70 6.99
CA ALA A 143 -25.56 -14.38 7.86
C ALA A 143 -25.97 -15.85 7.95
N ALA A 144 -25.07 -16.76 7.55
CA ALA A 144 -25.30 -18.19 7.76
C ALA A 144 -25.58 -18.36 9.27
N ALA A 145 -26.80 -18.80 9.57
CA ALA A 145 -27.18 -19.12 10.91
C ALA A 145 -26.18 -20.17 11.43
N SER A 146 -25.47 -19.84 12.49
CA SER A 146 -24.67 -20.78 13.24
C SER A 146 -25.61 -21.74 13.95
N ASP A 147 -25.70 -22.97 13.48
CA ASP A 147 -26.17 -24.10 14.27
C ASP A 147 -25.08 -24.54 15.27
#